data_def785df30427e9c080fe6d286efd7e4
#
_entry.id   def785df30427e9c080fe6d286efd7e4
#
_cell.length_a   1.000
_cell.length_b   1.000
_cell.length_c   1.000
_cell.angle_alpha   90.00
_cell.angle_beta   90.00
_cell.angle_gamma   90.00
#
_symmetry.space_group_name_H-M   'P 1'
#
loop_
_entity.id
_entity.type
_entity.pdbx_description
1 polymer ?
#
loop_
_entity_poly.entity_id
_entity_poly.type
_entity_poly.pdbx_seq_one_letter_code
_entity_poly.pdbx_strand_id
1 'polypeptide(L)'
;AFQAQSRETLVNGITVQFDIYAFPTQETTDPDPILAINEYLKKWAPDALVIGKDALEPFTFATEERPVFYFRLAELSLFRETNTVAWMDGVLVGHIFAPEEIRLKWMKALVDSLSLDGEVIMLDKSPMFLTKIKADSSASPLAVGQLRLSIRFGLLRRRKYAHPLMNTYHS
;
A
#
# COMPACT_ATOMS: atom_id res chain seq x y z
N ALA A 1 32.41 -51.73 17.71
CA ALA A 1 31.84 -51.18 18.96
C ALA A 1 31.83 -49.66 18.94
N PHE A 2 32.76 -49.03 18.27
CA PHE A 2 32.83 -47.57 18.18
C PHE A 2 31.72 -46.94 17.31
N GLN A 3 31.17 -47.66 16.40
CA GLN A 3 30.17 -47.16 15.47
C GLN A 3 28.77 -47.02 16.08
N ALA A 4 28.48 -47.77 17.12
CA ALA A 4 27.19 -47.68 17.79
C ALA A 4 27.04 -46.41 18.66
N GLN A 5 28.13 -46.01 19.30
CA GLN A 5 28.11 -44.85 20.20
C GLN A 5 28.05 -43.52 19.46
N SER A 6 28.60 -43.43 18.26
CA SER A 6 28.52 -42.23 17.49
C SER A 6 27.11 -41.97 16.90
N ARG A 7 26.25 -42.96 16.91
CA ARG A 7 24.86 -42.80 16.47
C ARG A 7 23.92 -42.29 17.53
N GLU A 8 24.25 -42.54 18.78
CA GLU A 8 23.42 -42.11 19.90
C GLU A 8 23.70 -40.67 20.31
N THR A 9 24.83 -40.14 19.95
CA THR A 9 25.15 -38.71 20.07
C THR A 9 24.63 -37.89 18.91
N LEU A 10 23.88 -38.47 18.02
CA LEU A 10 23.28 -37.78 16.93
C LEU A 10 22.18 -36.87 17.41
N VAL A 11 22.64 -35.75 17.50
CA VAL A 11 22.07 -34.50 17.08
C VAL A 11 20.62 -34.67 16.67
N ASN A 12 19.75 -34.32 17.57
CA ASN A 12 18.40 -33.94 17.20
C ASN A 12 18.52 -32.61 16.40
N GLY A 13 18.72 -32.74 15.11
CA GLY A 13 18.72 -31.59 14.20
C GLY A 13 17.31 -31.06 14.09
N ILE A 14 17.11 -29.81 14.44
CA ILE A 14 15.88 -29.07 14.12
C ILE A 14 16.15 -28.32 12.84
N THR A 15 15.39 -28.62 11.79
CA THR A 15 15.38 -27.77 10.59
C THR A 15 14.33 -26.69 10.80
N VAL A 16 14.75 -25.43 10.83
CA VAL A 16 13.86 -24.28 10.92
C VAL A 16 13.86 -23.61 9.56
N GLN A 17 12.68 -23.54 8.96
CA GLN A 17 12.48 -22.79 7.74
C GLN A 17 11.96 -21.39 8.10
N PHE A 18 12.64 -20.37 7.58
CA PHE A 18 12.24 -18.97 7.74
C PHE A 18 11.81 -18.44 6.40
N ASP A 19 10.63 -17.86 6.36
CA ASP A 19 10.20 -17.02 5.26
C ASP A 19 10.45 -15.56 5.63
N ILE A 20 11.29 -14.90 4.84
CA ILE A 20 11.59 -13.47 5.02
C ILE A 20 10.74 -12.69 4.04
N TYR A 21 9.86 -11.85 4.57
CA TYR A 21 9.04 -10.94 3.78
C TYR A 21 9.63 -9.55 3.86
N ALA A 22 9.94 -9.00 2.70
CA ALA A 22 10.35 -7.61 2.57
C ALA A 22 9.17 -6.78 2.04
N PHE A 23 8.88 -5.67 2.71
CA PHE A 23 7.94 -4.68 2.22
C PHE A 23 8.73 -3.57 1.52
N PRO A 24 8.82 -3.60 0.18
CA PRO A 24 9.60 -2.60 -0.53
C PRO A 24 8.98 -1.22 -0.34
N THR A 25 9.83 -0.24 -0.08
CA THR A 25 9.43 1.16 -0.13
C THR A 25 9.10 1.47 -1.57
N GLN A 26 7.89 1.94 -1.84
CA GLN A 26 7.50 2.34 -3.18
C GLN A 26 7.73 3.84 -3.34
N GLU A 27 8.44 4.20 -4.39
CA GLU A 27 8.41 5.56 -4.89
C GLU A 27 7.09 5.74 -5.65
N THR A 28 6.39 6.78 -5.30
CA THR A 28 5.11 7.12 -5.91
C THR A 28 5.15 8.52 -6.49
N THR A 29 4.01 9.00 -6.91
CA THR A 29 3.84 10.33 -7.46
C THR A 29 3.76 11.39 -6.35
N ASP A 30 3.80 12.67 -6.75
CA ASP A 30 3.52 13.81 -5.89
C ASP A 30 2.30 14.55 -6.47
N PRO A 31 1.12 14.51 -5.82
CA PRO A 31 0.80 13.87 -4.53
C PRO A 31 0.85 12.34 -4.55
N ASP A 32 1.07 11.76 -3.38
CA ASP A 32 1.31 10.32 -3.21
C ASP A 32 0.05 9.58 -2.75
N PRO A 33 -0.51 8.66 -3.58
CA PRO A 33 -1.70 7.89 -3.23
C PRO A 33 -1.47 6.88 -2.09
N ILE A 34 -0.22 6.40 -1.91
CA ILE A 34 0.10 5.48 -0.80
C ILE A 34 0.10 6.23 0.53
N LEU A 35 0.68 7.42 0.59
CA LEU A 35 0.61 8.25 1.80
C LEU A 35 -0.84 8.60 2.14
N ALA A 36 -1.67 8.89 1.13
CA ALA A 36 -3.08 9.21 1.34
C ALA A 36 -3.84 8.04 1.98
N ILE A 37 -3.73 6.84 1.43
CA ILE A 37 -4.42 5.67 1.98
C ILE A 37 -3.86 5.29 3.37
N ASN A 38 -2.57 5.45 3.60
CA ASN A 38 -1.96 5.18 4.91
C ASN A 38 -2.48 6.16 5.97
N GLU A 39 -2.59 7.44 5.66
CA GLU A 39 -3.15 8.43 6.59
C GLU A 39 -4.66 8.21 6.84
N TYR A 40 -5.39 7.77 5.82
CA TYR A 40 -6.78 7.36 5.98
C TYR A 40 -6.89 6.20 6.98
N LEU A 41 -6.08 5.15 6.79
CA LEU A 41 -6.08 3.96 7.65
C LEU A 41 -5.70 4.26 9.09
N LYS A 42 -4.70 5.11 9.32
CA LYS A 42 -4.30 5.54 10.67
C LYS A 42 -5.42 6.25 11.42
N LYS A 43 -6.26 7.00 10.71
CA LYS A 43 -7.44 7.67 11.30
C LYS A 43 -8.59 6.71 11.49
N TRP A 44 -8.82 5.82 10.53
CA TRP A 44 -9.92 4.86 10.55
C TRP A 44 -9.71 3.74 11.59
N ALA A 45 -8.49 3.24 11.74
CA ALA A 45 -8.11 2.21 12.70
C ALA A 45 -6.85 2.63 13.48
N PRO A 46 -6.98 3.51 14.50
CA PRO A 46 -5.82 4.08 15.21
C PRO A 46 -4.92 3.04 15.87
N ASP A 47 -5.49 1.91 16.26
CA ASP A 47 -4.75 0.81 16.93
C ASP A 47 -4.08 -0.15 15.92
N ALA A 48 -4.38 -0.02 14.64
CA ALA A 48 -3.78 -0.84 13.60
C ALA A 48 -2.34 -0.40 13.29
N LEU A 49 -1.53 -1.35 12.86
CA LEU A 49 -0.21 -1.05 12.29
C LEU A 49 -0.38 -0.82 10.79
N VAL A 50 0.01 0.35 10.33
CA VAL A 50 0.07 0.67 8.90
C VAL A 50 1.52 0.72 8.47
N ILE A 51 1.92 -0.24 7.63
CA ILE A 51 3.29 -0.31 7.11
C ILE A 51 3.44 0.72 6.00
N GLY A 52 4.38 1.64 6.16
CA GLY A 52 4.70 2.68 5.20
C GLY A 52 6.17 3.08 5.29
N LYS A 53 6.56 4.07 4.52
CA LYS A 53 7.93 4.58 4.46
C LYS A 53 8.48 4.99 5.83
N ASP A 54 7.61 5.50 6.70
CA ASP A 54 7.98 6.03 8.02
C ASP A 54 7.68 5.04 9.16
N ALA A 55 7.24 3.82 8.83
CA ALA A 55 7.00 2.79 9.82
C ALA A 55 8.34 2.16 10.26
N LEU A 56 8.96 2.79 11.26
CA LEU A 56 10.18 2.30 11.91
C LEU A 56 9.89 1.26 13.01
N GLU A 57 8.62 0.99 13.30
CA GLU A 57 8.26 0.00 14.29
C GLU A 57 8.62 -1.41 13.82
N PRO A 58 9.21 -2.23 14.69
CA PRO A 58 9.44 -3.63 14.37
C PRO A 58 8.10 -4.29 14.04
N PHE A 59 8.10 -5.09 13.00
CA PHE A 59 6.93 -5.88 12.61
C PHE A 59 6.49 -6.74 13.81
N THR A 60 5.36 -6.41 14.40
CA THR A 60 4.70 -7.24 15.40
C THR A 60 3.64 -8.07 14.70
N PHE A 61 3.50 -9.32 15.13
CA PHE A 61 2.46 -10.19 14.58
C PHE A 61 1.09 -9.54 14.74
N ALA A 62 0.28 -9.68 13.68
CA ALA A 62 -1.09 -9.24 13.72
C ALA A 62 -1.89 -10.01 14.77
N THR A 63 -2.68 -9.29 15.55
CA THR A 63 -3.59 -9.83 16.55
C THR A 63 -5.03 -9.49 16.20
N GLU A 64 -5.99 -10.00 16.97
CA GLU A 64 -7.41 -9.63 16.80
C GLU A 64 -7.64 -8.11 16.93
N GLU A 65 -6.97 -7.52 17.89
CA GLU A 65 -7.10 -6.10 18.22
C GLU A 65 -6.23 -5.22 17.33
N ARG A 66 -5.13 -5.78 16.82
CA ARG A 66 -4.14 -5.03 16.03
C ARG A 66 -3.91 -5.68 14.67
N PRO A 67 -4.72 -5.38 13.67
CA PRO A 67 -4.44 -5.78 12.29
C PRO A 67 -3.25 -5.00 11.73
N VAL A 68 -2.61 -5.58 10.73
CA VAL A 68 -1.52 -4.93 10.00
C VAL A 68 -1.96 -4.70 8.56
N PHE A 69 -1.82 -3.48 8.08
CA PHE A 69 -2.14 -3.08 6.72
C PHE A 69 -0.88 -2.67 5.97
N TYR A 70 -0.78 -3.14 4.74
CA TYR A 70 0.25 -2.71 3.80
C TYR A 70 -0.38 -2.46 2.44
N PHE A 71 -0.13 -1.29 1.86
CA PHE A 71 -0.60 -0.94 0.53
C PHE A 71 0.57 -0.68 -0.40
N ARG A 72 0.40 -1.07 -1.66
CA ARG A 72 1.37 -0.79 -2.73
C ARG A 72 0.65 -0.31 -3.98
N LEU A 73 1.31 0.52 -4.75
CA LEU A 73 0.86 0.91 -6.07
C LEU A 73 1.26 -0.20 -7.06
N ALA A 74 0.27 -0.87 -7.62
CA ALA A 74 0.49 -1.98 -8.55
C ALA A 74 0.49 -1.52 -10.01
N GLU A 75 -0.36 -0.55 -10.34
CA GLU A 75 -0.53 -0.05 -11.69
C GLU A 75 -0.70 1.47 -11.64
N LEU A 76 -0.17 2.16 -12.64
CA LEU A 76 -0.34 3.59 -12.82
C LEU A 76 -0.33 3.90 -14.32
N SER A 77 -1.31 4.65 -14.77
CA SER A 77 -1.43 5.06 -16.18
C SER A 77 -2.06 6.45 -16.30
N LEU A 78 -1.76 7.12 -17.38
CA LEU A 78 -2.41 8.37 -17.72
C LEU A 78 -3.81 8.08 -18.25
N PHE A 79 -4.82 8.66 -17.62
CA PHE A 79 -6.21 8.58 -18.08
C PHE A 79 -6.53 9.69 -19.07
N ARG A 80 -6.25 10.93 -18.68
CA ARG A 80 -6.61 12.13 -19.47
C ARG A 80 -5.69 13.29 -19.12
N GLU A 81 -5.43 14.13 -20.08
CA GLU A 81 -4.68 15.37 -19.89
C GLU A 81 -5.55 16.60 -20.13
N THR A 82 -5.32 17.62 -19.34
CA THR A 82 -5.75 18.99 -19.56
C THR A 82 -4.53 19.90 -19.56
N ASN A 83 -4.72 21.18 -19.81
CA ASN A 83 -3.61 22.14 -19.77
C ASN A 83 -2.95 22.28 -18.39
N THR A 84 -3.68 21.95 -17.32
CA THR A 84 -3.23 22.18 -15.94
C THR A 84 -3.09 20.90 -15.13
N VAL A 85 -3.81 19.84 -15.50
CA VAL A 85 -3.86 18.58 -14.73
C VAL A 85 -3.67 17.39 -15.66
N ALA A 86 -2.82 16.47 -15.23
CA ALA A 86 -2.76 15.12 -15.76
C ALA A 86 -3.56 14.20 -14.82
N TRP A 87 -4.64 13.63 -15.33
CA TRP A 87 -5.45 12.67 -14.57
C TRP A 87 -4.85 11.29 -14.71
N MET A 88 -4.59 10.67 -13.58
CA MET A 88 -3.97 9.36 -13.48
C MET A 88 -5.00 8.34 -13.01
N ASP A 89 -5.00 7.18 -13.64
CA ASP A 89 -5.65 5.97 -13.13
C ASP A 89 -4.59 5.05 -12.52
N GLY A 90 -4.89 4.51 -11.36
CA GLY A 90 -3.99 3.60 -10.68
C GLY A 90 -4.73 2.45 -10.02
N VAL A 91 -3.97 1.45 -9.59
CA VAL A 91 -4.45 0.33 -8.80
C VAL A 91 -3.59 0.20 -7.56
N LEU A 92 -4.20 0.39 -6.39
CA LEU A 92 -3.60 0.06 -5.12
C LEU A 92 -3.96 -1.37 -4.75
N VAL A 93 -2.98 -2.12 -4.30
CA VAL A 93 -3.18 -3.46 -3.74
C VAL A 93 -2.94 -3.39 -2.24
N GLY A 94 -3.95 -3.81 -1.49
CA GLY A 94 -3.94 -3.85 -0.04
C GLY A 94 -3.74 -5.26 0.49
N HIS A 95 -2.81 -5.40 1.41
CA HIS A 95 -2.49 -6.60 2.14
C HIS A 95 -2.94 -6.43 3.59
N ILE A 96 -3.83 -7.31 4.05
CA ILE A 96 -4.40 -7.27 5.40
C ILE A 96 -3.90 -8.50 6.15
N PHE A 97 -3.13 -8.26 7.19
CA PHE A 97 -2.63 -9.30 8.08
C PHE A 97 -3.44 -9.23 9.38
N ALA A 98 -4.17 -10.28 9.64
CA ALA A 98 -4.93 -10.51 10.84
C ALA A 98 -5.15 -12.02 10.99
N PRO A 99 -5.48 -12.53 12.17
CA PRO A 99 -5.91 -13.92 12.34
C PRO A 99 -7.05 -14.25 11.38
N GLU A 100 -7.06 -15.47 10.86
CA GLU A 100 -7.95 -15.85 9.75
C GLU A 100 -9.42 -15.60 10.07
N GLU A 101 -9.83 -15.92 11.28
CA GLU A 101 -11.23 -15.78 11.74
C GLU A 101 -11.74 -14.32 11.71
N ILE A 102 -10.85 -13.36 11.88
CA ILE A 102 -11.22 -11.94 11.95
C ILE A 102 -10.80 -11.14 10.72
N ARG A 103 -9.92 -11.71 9.88
CA ARG A 103 -9.42 -11.03 8.67
C ARG A 103 -10.55 -10.60 7.74
N LEU A 104 -11.56 -11.48 7.58
CA LEU A 104 -12.74 -11.16 6.78
C LEU A 104 -13.53 -9.98 7.36
N LYS A 105 -13.65 -9.90 8.68
CA LYS A 105 -14.32 -8.79 9.37
C LYS A 105 -13.62 -7.45 9.09
N TRP A 106 -12.30 -7.42 9.22
CA TRP A 106 -11.49 -6.22 8.95
C TRP A 106 -11.55 -5.81 7.48
N MET A 107 -11.44 -6.77 6.58
CA MET A 107 -11.55 -6.53 5.14
C MET A 107 -12.92 -5.93 4.79
N LYS A 108 -13.99 -6.52 5.28
CA LYS A 108 -15.36 -6.04 5.04
C LYS A 108 -15.55 -4.63 5.60
N ALA A 109 -15.14 -4.38 6.84
CA ALA A 109 -15.28 -3.08 7.47
C ALA A 109 -14.52 -1.98 6.69
N LEU A 110 -13.32 -2.29 6.19
CA LEU A 110 -12.55 -1.35 5.37
C LEU A 110 -13.21 -1.09 4.03
N VAL A 111 -13.71 -2.14 3.36
CA VAL A 111 -14.44 -1.99 2.09
C VAL A 111 -15.69 -1.15 2.26
N ASP A 112 -16.46 -1.39 3.32
CA ASP A 112 -17.67 -0.64 3.63
C ASP A 112 -17.32 0.85 3.86
N SER A 113 -16.30 1.15 4.66
CA SER A 113 -15.87 2.53 4.93
C SER A 113 -15.40 3.24 3.66
N LEU A 114 -14.49 2.64 2.90
CA LEU A 114 -13.99 3.22 1.65
C LEU A 114 -15.09 3.41 0.60
N SER A 115 -16.08 2.50 0.57
CA SER A 115 -17.20 2.59 -0.37
C SER A 115 -18.16 3.72 -0.01
N LEU A 116 -18.36 3.97 1.29
CA LEU A 116 -19.20 5.08 1.76
C LEU A 116 -18.53 6.43 1.52
N ASP A 117 -17.23 6.51 1.74
CA ASP A 117 -16.48 7.75 1.54
C ASP A 117 -16.29 8.08 0.05
N GLY A 118 -16.08 7.07 -0.79
CA GLY A 118 -15.91 7.20 -2.24
C GLY A 118 -14.63 7.88 -2.69
N GLU A 119 -13.95 8.59 -1.80
CA GLU A 119 -12.68 9.29 -2.04
C GLU A 119 -11.79 9.29 -0.81
N VAL A 120 -10.52 9.50 -1.02
CA VAL A 120 -9.51 9.73 0.03
C VAL A 120 -8.81 11.05 -0.27
N ILE A 121 -8.70 11.90 0.73
CA ILE A 121 -8.03 13.20 0.57
C ILE A 121 -6.53 13.02 0.68
N MET A 122 -5.81 13.46 -0.33
CA MET A 122 -4.36 13.42 -0.39
C MET A 122 -3.70 14.54 0.42
N LEU A 123 -2.40 14.52 0.60
CA LEU A 123 -1.70 15.49 1.45
C LEU A 123 -1.77 16.91 0.89
N ASP A 124 -1.84 17.09 -0.40
CA ASP A 124 -2.04 18.37 -1.09
C ASP A 124 -3.50 18.87 -1.07
N LYS A 125 -4.38 18.16 -0.35
CA LYS A 125 -5.83 18.41 -0.25
C LYS A 125 -6.62 18.09 -1.52
N SER A 126 -6.01 17.51 -2.53
CA SER A 126 -6.74 17.02 -3.71
C SER A 126 -7.42 15.67 -3.42
N PRO A 127 -8.53 15.37 -4.07
CA PRO A 127 -9.21 14.09 -3.89
C PRO A 127 -8.54 12.98 -4.73
N MET A 128 -8.43 11.81 -4.13
CA MET A 128 -8.18 10.55 -4.79
C MET A 128 -9.50 9.77 -4.83
N PHE A 129 -10.12 9.69 -5.98
CA PHE A 129 -11.40 8.99 -6.15
C PHE A 129 -11.22 7.50 -6.20
N LEU A 130 -12.09 6.76 -5.52
CA LEU A 130 -12.15 5.31 -5.55
C LEU A 130 -13.15 4.89 -6.63
N THR A 131 -12.66 4.48 -7.79
CA THR A 131 -13.51 4.16 -8.94
C THR A 131 -14.01 2.72 -8.92
N LYS A 132 -13.29 1.83 -8.26
CA LYS A 132 -13.67 0.42 -8.08
C LYS A 132 -12.96 -0.18 -6.88
N ILE A 133 -13.70 -0.93 -6.09
CA ILE A 133 -13.16 -1.68 -4.96
C ILE A 133 -13.46 -3.17 -5.19
N LYS A 134 -12.44 -4.01 -5.09
CA LYS A 134 -12.56 -5.46 -5.10
C LYS A 134 -11.89 -6.03 -3.86
N ALA A 135 -12.55 -7.01 -3.26
CA ALA A 135 -12.01 -7.76 -2.13
C ALA A 135 -12.11 -9.25 -2.41
N ASP A 136 -11.05 -9.98 -2.11
CA ASP A 136 -10.97 -11.43 -2.22
C ASP A 136 -10.39 -12.00 -0.93
N SER A 137 -11.24 -12.58 -0.12
CA SER A 137 -10.85 -13.16 1.18
C SER A 137 -9.98 -14.41 1.04
N SER A 138 -10.02 -15.06 -0.12
CA SER A 138 -9.25 -16.27 -0.42
C SER A 138 -7.82 -15.94 -0.91
N ALA A 139 -7.58 -14.69 -1.31
CA ALA A 139 -6.28 -14.27 -1.78
C ALA A 139 -5.24 -14.30 -0.65
N SER A 140 -4.03 -14.78 -0.98
CA SER A 140 -2.92 -14.78 -0.04
C SER A 140 -2.56 -13.36 0.39
N PRO A 141 -2.54 -13.06 1.70
CA PRO A 141 -2.13 -11.74 2.19
C PRO A 141 -0.67 -11.44 1.88
N LEU A 142 0.17 -12.45 1.72
CA LEU A 142 1.60 -12.27 1.49
C LEU A 142 1.93 -12.11 0.01
N ALA A 143 1.32 -12.93 -0.85
CA ALA A 143 1.70 -12.98 -2.25
C ALA A 143 0.87 -12.05 -3.15
N VAL A 144 -0.42 -11.99 -2.95
CA VAL A 144 -1.36 -11.35 -3.88
C VAL A 144 -1.96 -10.06 -3.30
N GLY A 145 -2.34 -10.09 -2.03
CA GLY A 145 -3.15 -9.06 -1.38
C GLY A 145 -4.65 -9.28 -1.60
N GLN A 146 -5.43 -8.91 -0.60
CA GLN A 146 -6.87 -9.16 -0.57
C GLN A 146 -7.71 -8.03 -1.15
N LEU A 147 -7.17 -6.82 -1.19
CA LEU A 147 -7.86 -5.64 -1.71
C LEU A 147 -7.23 -5.13 -2.99
N ARG A 148 -8.07 -4.73 -3.92
CA ARG A 148 -7.68 -3.97 -5.11
C ARG A 148 -8.57 -2.74 -5.20
N LEU A 149 -7.94 -1.57 -5.10
CA LEU A 149 -8.60 -0.28 -5.19
C LEU A 149 -8.20 0.35 -6.52
N SER A 150 -9.14 0.49 -7.45
CA SER A 150 -8.90 1.34 -8.62
C SER A 150 -9.12 2.79 -8.22
N ILE A 151 -8.14 3.60 -8.46
CA ILE A 151 -8.11 5.01 -8.04
C ILE A 151 -7.97 5.93 -9.24
N ARG A 152 -8.46 7.15 -9.08
CA ARG A 152 -8.22 8.27 -10.01
C ARG A 152 -7.85 9.52 -9.25
N PHE A 153 -6.78 10.17 -9.65
CA PHE A 153 -6.31 11.41 -9.03
C PHE A 153 -5.63 12.33 -10.05
N GLY A 154 -5.52 13.60 -9.71
CA GLY A 154 -4.91 14.61 -10.57
C GLY A 154 -3.50 14.95 -10.16
N LEU A 155 -2.58 15.04 -11.12
CA LEU A 155 -1.26 15.63 -10.96
C LEU A 155 -1.25 17.01 -11.58
N LEU A 156 -0.87 18.03 -10.82
CA LEU A 156 -0.71 19.38 -11.36
C LEU A 156 0.47 19.39 -12.34
N ARG A 157 0.23 19.82 -13.54
CA ARG A 157 1.30 20.02 -14.52
C ARG A 157 2.18 21.17 -14.06
N ARG A 158 3.44 20.89 -13.86
CA ARG A 158 4.45 21.95 -13.72
C ARG A 158 4.47 22.71 -15.04
N ARG A 159 4.08 23.97 -15.01
CA ARG A 159 4.30 24.85 -16.17
C ARG A 159 5.80 24.78 -16.46
N LYS A 160 6.16 24.23 -17.62
CA LYS A 160 7.47 24.54 -18.18
C LYS A 160 7.43 26.05 -18.34
N TYR A 161 8.21 26.77 -17.57
CA TYR A 161 8.42 28.19 -17.82
C TYR A 161 8.88 28.25 -19.27
N ALA A 162 8.01 28.76 -20.16
CA ALA A 162 8.47 29.20 -21.44
C ALA A 162 9.61 30.16 -21.12
N HIS A 163 10.80 29.91 -21.68
CA HIS A 163 11.87 30.87 -21.60
C HIS A 163 11.26 32.21 -21.96
N PRO A 164 11.45 33.27 -21.14
CA PRO A 164 10.95 34.59 -21.54
C PRO A 164 11.44 34.80 -22.95
N LEU A 165 10.50 34.97 -23.88
CA LEU A 165 10.84 35.41 -25.21
C LEU A 165 11.66 36.66 -24.98
N MET A 166 12.95 36.60 -25.28
CA MET A 166 13.77 37.76 -25.33
C MET A 166 13.15 38.59 -26.48
N ASN A 167 12.29 39.51 -26.09
CA ASN A 167 11.90 40.59 -26.99
C ASN A 167 13.17 41.43 -27.22
N THR A 168 13.96 41.01 -28.14
CA THR A 168 14.94 41.87 -28.77
C THR A 168 14.18 42.95 -29.55
N TYR A 169 13.85 44.01 -28.87
CA TYR A 169 13.51 45.23 -29.52
C TYR A 169 14.80 45.77 -30.12
N HIS A 170 14.98 45.52 -31.41
CA HIS A 170 15.92 46.33 -32.19
C HIS A 170 15.22 47.67 -32.47
N SER A 171 15.65 48.68 -31.76
CA SER A 171 15.44 50.08 -32.14
C SER A 171 16.34 50.42 -33.31
#